data_80e8f0340f000bcdfa46c9dd3990b6ef
#
_entry.id   80e8f0340f000bcdfa46c9dd3990b6ef
#
_cell.length_a   1.000
_cell.length_b   1.000
_cell.length_c   1.000
_cell.angle_alpha   90.00
_cell.angle_beta   90.00
_cell.angle_gamma   90.00
#
_symmetry.space_group_name_H-M   'P 1'
#
loop_
_entity.id
_entity.type
_entity.pdbx_description
1 polymer ?
#
loop_
_entity_poly.entity_id
_entity_poly.type
_entity_poly.pdbx_seq_one_letter_code
_entity_poly.pdbx_strand_id
1 'polypeptide(L)'
;DVLGSRGLGDVYKRQVLLRRPDIQEAEHNLKSANADIGAARANFFPTISLTASAGVGSDALSSLFSHGMQIWSFAPSVTLPLFTGGSNLAQLRYAEAQKRGLIATYEKNVQSAFKDVANALARRTTLEEQLDAQRQYVKAEQQTVDVGLRRYQAGVGDYLTVLTAQRSLWSAQQELSLIHISEPTRP
;
A
#
# COMPACT_ATOMS: atom_id res chain seq x y z
N ASP A 1 -3.19 23.13 33.35
CA ASP A 1 -4.00 22.18 32.55
C ASP A 1 -3.18 21.47 31.45
N VAL A 2 -2.06 20.85 31.84
CA VAL A 2 -1.19 20.08 30.93
C VAL A 2 -1.68 18.64 30.70
N LEU A 3 -2.66 18.18 31.46
CA LEU A 3 -3.21 16.81 31.38
C LEU A 3 -4.32 16.65 30.34
N GLY A 4 -4.98 17.70 29.92
CA GLY A 4 -6.07 17.66 28.92
C GLY A 4 -5.59 17.53 27.46
N SER A 5 -4.40 18.04 27.13
CA SER A 5 -3.89 18.01 25.74
C SER A 5 -3.25 16.69 25.33
N ARG A 6 -2.76 15.88 26.30
CA ARG A 6 -2.16 14.55 26.00
C ARG A 6 -3.21 13.50 25.62
N GLY A 7 -4.40 13.53 26.23
CA GLY A 7 -5.44 12.54 25.96
C GLY A 7 -6.12 12.72 24.57
N LEU A 8 -6.38 13.95 24.16
CA LEU A 8 -7.01 14.25 22.87
C LEU A 8 -6.04 13.94 21.70
N GLY A 9 -4.75 14.25 21.85
CA GLY A 9 -3.74 13.93 20.84
C GLY A 9 -3.58 12.43 20.59
N ASP A 10 -3.66 11.60 21.64
CA ASP A 10 -3.53 10.14 21.51
C ASP A 10 -4.79 9.48 20.93
N VAL A 11 -5.96 10.01 21.21
CA VAL A 11 -7.22 9.54 20.61
C VAL A 11 -7.28 9.88 19.12
N TYR A 12 -6.87 11.09 18.74
CA TYR A 12 -6.81 11.51 17.33
C TYR A 12 -5.76 10.70 16.54
N LYS A 13 -4.58 10.48 17.11
CA LYS A 13 -3.53 9.64 16.51
C LYS A 13 -4.04 8.22 16.28
N ARG A 14 -4.78 7.65 17.22
CA ARG A 14 -5.35 6.30 17.11
C ARG A 14 -6.43 6.21 16.03
N GLN A 15 -7.32 7.21 15.93
CA GLN A 15 -8.38 7.24 14.90
C GLN A 15 -7.82 7.40 13.48
N VAL A 16 -6.79 8.23 13.31
CA VAL A 16 -6.14 8.42 12.00
C VAL A 16 -5.41 7.15 11.57
N LEU A 17 -4.75 6.46 12.50
CA LEU A 17 -4.08 5.19 12.23
C LEU A 17 -5.06 4.10 11.79
N LEU A 18 -6.22 3.98 12.45
CA LEU A 18 -7.24 2.98 12.09
C LEU A 18 -7.91 3.23 10.72
N ARG A 19 -7.81 4.46 10.19
CA ARG A 19 -8.33 4.80 8.86
C ARG A 19 -7.30 4.67 7.74
N ARG A 20 -6.07 4.31 8.05
CA ARG A 20 -5.03 4.11 7.02
C ARG A 20 -5.37 2.87 6.18
N PRO A 21 -5.31 2.97 4.85
CA PRO A 21 -5.63 1.85 3.95
C PRO A 21 -4.72 0.64 4.14
N ASP A 22 -3.43 0.86 4.43
CA ASP A 22 -2.42 -0.19 4.67
C ASP A 22 -2.72 -1.02 5.94
N ILE A 23 -3.23 -0.38 6.99
CA ILE A 23 -3.65 -1.09 8.21
C ILE A 23 -4.96 -1.85 7.98
N GLN A 24 -5.92 -1.25 7.25
CA GLN A 24 -7.16 -1.93 6.88
C GLN A 24 -6.89 -3.14 5.99
N GLU A 25 -5.98 -3.04 5.02
CA GLU A 25 -5.53 -4.16 4.21
C GLU A 25 -4.98 -5.30 5.07
N ALA A 26 -4.07 -4.99 5.99
CA ALA A 26 -3.49 -5.99 6.87
C ALA A 26 -4.53 -6.64 7.80
N GLU A 27 -5.55 -5.89 8.26
CA GLU A 27 -6.67 -6.42 9.03
C GLU A 27 -7.55 -7.36 8.20
N HIS A 28 -7.86 -6.99 6.95
CA HIS A 28 -8.62 -7.86 6.05
C HIS A 28 -7.84 -9.12 5.68
N ASN A 29 -6.52 -9.03 5.50
CA ASN A 29 -5.67 -10.21 5.28
C ASN A 29 -5.67 -11.14 6.49
N LEU A 30 -5.70 -10.63 7.73
CA LEU A 30 -5.88 -11.44 8.93
C LEU A 30 -7.25 -12.12 8.99
N LYS A 31 -8.32 -11.42 8.59
CA LYS A 31 -9.67 -12.01 8.50
C LYS A 31 -9.72 -13.12 7.47
N SER A 32 -9.08 -12.93 6.30
CA SER A 32 -8.95 -13.95 5.27
C SER A 32 -8.22 -15.18 5.79
N ALA A 33 -7.04 -15.01 6.42
CA ALA A 33 -6.28 -16.13 6.98
C ALA A 33 -7.05 -16.89 8.07
N ASN A 34 -7.91 -16.21 8.81
CA ASN A 34 -8.77 -16.87 9.78
C ASN A 34 -9.86 -17.73 9.10
N ALA A 35 -10.39 -17.26 7.96
CA ALA A 35 -11.31 -18.04 7.13
C ALA A 35 -10.63 -19.23 6.47
N ASP A 36 -9.35 -19.09 6.04
CA ASP A 36 -8.56 -20.18 5.46
C ASP A 36 -8.32 -21.33 6.44
N ILE A 37 -8.16 -21.04 7.74
CA ILE A 37 -8.12 -22.07 8.78
C ILE A 37 -9.47 -22.81 8.83
N GLY A 38 -10.58 -22.08 8.69
CA GLY A 38 -11.92 -22.70 8.60
C GLY A 38 -12.05 -23.62 7.39
N ALA A 39 -11.57 -23.17 6.23
CA ALA A 39 -11.54 -23.99 5.01
C ALA A 39 -10.65 -25.23 5.15
N ALA A 40 -9.46 -25.09 5.77
CA ALA A 40 -8.58 -26.23 6.04
C ALA A 40 -9.22 -27.25 7.00
N ARG A 41 -10.01 -26.81 7.98
CA ARG A 41 -10.81 -27.68 8.85
C ARG A 41 -11.94 -28.35 8.09
N ALA A 42 -12.55 -27.68 7.11
CA ALA A 42 -13.62 -28.26 6.30
C ALA A 42 -13.14 -29.49 5.49
N ASN A 43 -11.86 -29.60 5.16
CA ASN A 43 -11.28 -30.75 4.46
C ASN A 43 -11.34 -32.07 5.28
N PHE A 44 -11.68 -32.04 6.56
CA PHE A 44 -11.91 -33.22 7.38
C PHE A 44 -13.36 -33.73 7.30
N PHE A 45 -14.27 -32.94 6.70
CA PHE A 45 -15.67 -33.30 6.55
C PHE A 45 -15.98 -33.84 5.16
N PRO A 46 -17.10 -34.55 4.98
CA PRO A 46 -17.53 -35.04 3.68
C PRO A 46 -17.73 -33.91 2.68
N THR A 47 -17.22 -34.09 1.48
CA THR A 47 -17.51 -33.20 0.33
C THR A 47 -18.73 -33.74 -0.42
N ILE A 48 -19.76 -32.92 -0.56
CA ILE A 48 -20.96 -33.21 -1.30
C ILE A 48 -20.86 -32.52 -2.64
N SER A 49 -20.87 -33.25 -3.74
CA SER A 49 -20.93 -32.71 -5.09
C SER A 49 -22.18 -33.18 -5.82
N LEU A 50 -22.72 -32.28 -6.64
CA LEU A 50 -23.90 -32.54 -7.44
C LEU A 50 -23.57 -32.19 -8.88
N THR A 51 -23.63 -33.19 -9.75
CA THR A 51 -23.47 -33.02 -11.18
C THR A 51 -24.80 -33.30 -11.87
N ALA A 52 -25.27 -32.33 -12.66
CA ALA A 52 -26.44 -32.49 -13.51
C ALA A 52 -26.04 -32.12 -14.95
N SER A 53 -26.46 -32.94 -15.90
CA SER A 53 -26.31 -32.62 -17.32
C SER A 53 -27.60 -32.88 -18.08
N ALA A 54 -27.88 -32.05 -19.06
CA ALA A 54 -29.00 -32.22 -19.97
C ALA A 54 -28.49 -31.93 -21.38
N GLY A 55 -28.90 -32.73 -22.32
CA GLY A 55 -28.48 -32.62 -23.71
C GLY A 55 -29.36 -33.41 -24.67
N VAL A 56 -28.95 -33.44 -25.89
CA VAL A 56 -29.53 -34.31 -26.94
C VAL A 56 -28.44 -35.25 -27.43
N GLY A 57 -28.77 -36.51 -27.64
CA GLY A 57 -27.86 -37.52 -28.15
C GLY A 57 -28.52 -38.38 -29.22
N SER A 58 -27.78 -38.65 -30.29
CA SER A 58 -28.26 -39.44 -31.41
C SER A 58 -27.09 -40.13 -32.09
N ASP A 59 -27.33 -41.37 -32.65
CA ASP A 59 -26.35 -42.10 -33.44
C ASP A 59 -26.12 -41.48 -34.83
N ALA A 60 -27.02 -40.61 -35.31
CA ALA A 60 -26.90 -39.91 -36.58
C ALA A 60 -27.15 -38.41 -36.40
N LEU A 61 -26.35 -37.60 -37.08
CA LEU A 61 -26.46 -36.14 -37.02
C LEU A 61 -27.84 -35.60 -37.51
N SER A 62 -28.45 -36.30 -38.45
CA SER A 62 -29.79 -35.98 -39.00
C SER A 62 -30.93 -36.12 -37.98
N SER A 63 -30.76 -36.98 -36.97
CA SER A 63 -31.76 -37.27 -35.94
C SER A 63 -31.50 -36.55 -34.60
N LEU A 64 -30.46 -35.79 -34.51
CA LEU A 64 -30.01 -35.16 -33.24
C LEU A 64 -31.09 -34.20 -32.66
N PHE A 65 -31.85 -33.54 -33.48
CA PHE A 65 -32.91 -32.60 -33.07
C PHE A 65 -34.33 -33.20 -33.22
N SER A 66 -34.46 -34.50 -33.42
CA SER A 66 -35.74 -35.18 -33.46
C SER A 66 -36.34 -35.37 -32.07
N HIS A 67 -37.66 -35.36 -31.96
CA HIS A 67 -38.35 -35.60 -30.69
C HIS A 67 -37.98 -36.94 -30.06
N GLY A 68 -37.63 -36.91 -28.75
CA GLY A 68 -37.31 -38.11 -27.98
C GLY A 68 -35.84 -38.38 -27.80
N MET A 69 -34.92 -37.57 -28.33
CA MET A 69 -33.48 -37.72 -28.18
C MET A 69 -32.88 -36.89 -26.99
N GLN A 70 -33.72 -36.52 -26.02
CA GLN A 70 -33.27 -35.80 -24.84
C GLN A 70 -32.66 -36.79 -23.82
N ILE A 71 -31.45 -36.48 -23.40
CA ILE A 71 -30.70 -37.23 -22.37
C ILE A 71 -30.48 -36.25 -21.20
N TRP A 72 -30.80 -36.72 -20.01
CA TRP A 72 -30.47 -36.02 -18.79
C TRP A 72 -29.84 -36.97 -17.81
N SER A 73 -28.91 -36.44 -17.02
CA SER A 73 -28.32 -37.18 -15.90
C SER A 73 -28.25 -36.32 -14.66
N PHE A 74 -28.42 -36.95 -13.51
CA PHE A 74 -28.35 -36.35 -12.20
C PHE A 74 -27.55 -37.31 -11.30
N ALA A 75 -26.36 -36.85 -10.89
CA ALA A 75 -25.42 -37.67 -10.16
C ALA A 75 -24.94 -36.95 -8.89
N PRO A 76 -25.63 -37.11 -7.75
CA PRO A 76 -25.11 -36.71 -6.46
C PRO A 76 -24.00 -37.65 -6.03
N SER A 77 -22.92 -37.09 -5.44
CA SER A 77 -21.85 -37.87 -4.84
C SER A 77 -21.40 -37.28 -3.52
N VAL A 78 -21.07 -38.18 -2.56
CA VAL A 78 -20.56 -37.80 -1.24
C VAL A 78 -19.20 -38.54 -1.08
N THR A 79 -18.17 -37.75 -0.84
CA THR A 79 -16.80 -38.30 -0.65
C THR A 79 -16.29 -37.90 0.73
N LEU A 80 -15.96 -38.88 1.57
CA LEU A 80 -15.34 -38.65 2.87
C LEU A 80 -13.91 -39.21 2.86
N PRO A 81 -12.87 -38.38 3.05
CA PRO A 81 -11.49 -38.82 3.13
C PRO A 81 -11.21 -39.44 4.52
N LEU A 82 -11.23 -40.78 4.63
CA LEU A 82 -10.96 -41.48 5.89
C LEU A 82 -9.46 -41.50 6.23
N PHE A 83 -8.60 -41.55 5.23
CA PHE A 83 -7.16 -41.56 5.42
C PHE A 83 -6.46 -40.73 4.32
N THR A 84 -5.77 -39.69 4.72
CA THR A 84 -5.07 -38.77 3.81
C THR A 84 -3.54 -38.74 4.01
N GLY A 85 -2.99 -39.71 4.77
CA GLY A 85 -1.55 -39.75 5.07
C GLY A 85 -1.02 -38.52 5.81
N GLY A 86 -1.88 -37.83 6.58
CA GLY A 86 -1.51 -36.65 7.30
C GLY A 86 -1.59 -35.32 6.50
N SER A 87 -1.97 -35.36 5.21
CA SER A 87 -2.05 -34.19 4.33
C SER A 87 -2.99 -33.12 4.90
N ASN A 88 -4.20 -33.50 5.33
CA ASN A 88 -5.17 -32.55 5.90
C ASN A 88 -4.64 -31.90 7.17
N LEU A 89 -3.93 -32.64 8.02
CA LEU A 89 -3.31 -32.09 9.23
C LEU A 89 -2.16 -31.15 8.90
N ALA A 90 -1.34 -31.46 7.91
CA ALA A 90 -0.27 -30.62 7.43
C ALA A 90 -0.84 -29.29 6.85
N GLN A 91 -1.92 -29.37 6.08
CA GLN A 91 -2.62 -28.21 5.52
C GLN A 91 -3.19 -27.31 6.62
N LEU A 92 -3.78 -27.87 7.65
CA LEU A 92 -4.27 -27.09 8.80
C LEU A 92 -3.12 -26.37 9.52
N ARG A 93 -2.01 -27.09 9.79
CA ARG A 93 -0.82 -26.48 10.43
C ARG A 93 -0.19 -25.39 9.57
N TYR A 94 -0.20 -25.57 8.26
CA TYR A 94 0.24 -24.53 7.31
C TYR A 94 -0.63 -23.27 7.41
N ALA A 95 -1.96 -23.40 7.39
CA ALA A 95 -2.86 -22.26 7.51
C ALA A 95 -2.69 -21.52 8.86
N GLU A 96 -2.48 -22.27 9.95
CA GLU A 96 -2.19 -21.66 11.27
C GLU A 96 -0.83 -20.94 11.30
N ALA A 97 0.19 -21.47 10.62
CA ALA A 97 1.49 -20.82 10.50
C ALA A 97 1.41 -19.55 9.65
N GLN A 98 0.67 -19.57 8.56
CA GLN A 98 0.37 -18.41 7.72
C GLN A 98 -0.31 -17.29 8.52
N LYS A 99 -1.31 -17.63 9.33
CA LYS A 99 -1.96 -16.63 10.21
C LYS A 99 -0.96 -15.98 11.17
N ARG A 100 -0.03 -16.76 11.77
CA ARG A 100 1.02 -16.20 12.65
C ARG A 100 1.94 -15.23 11.89
N GLY A 101 2.31 -15.55 10.65
CA GLY A 101 3.08 -14.67 9.79
C GLY A 101 2.35 -13.35 9.47
N LEU A 102 1.04 -13.41 9.22
CA LEU A 102 0.22 -12.23 8.96
C LEU A 102 0.01 -11.37 10.21
N ILE A 103 -0.02 -11.95 11.41
CA ILE A 103 -0.03 -11.19 12.67
C ILE A 103 1.26 -10.37 12.78
N ALA A 104 2.43 -10.96 12.55
CA ALA A 104 3.70 -10.25 12.59
C ALA A 104 3.77 -9.13 11.51
N THR A 105 3.19 -9.38 10.33
CA THR A 105 3.07 -8.37 9.28
C THR A 105 2.15 -7.21 9.69
N TYR A 106 1.03 -7.49 10.33
CA TYR A 106 0.13 -6.47 10.88
C TYR A 106 0.84 -5.61 11.92
N GLU A 107 1.53 -6.21 12.88
CA GLU A 107 2.31 -5.51 13.90
C GLU A 107 3.40 -4.61 13.27
N LYS A 108 4.11 -5.11 12.25
CA LYS A 108 5.08 -4.33 11.48
C LYS A 108 4.45 -3.12 10.81
N ASN A 109 3.28 -3.28 10.17
CA ASN A 109 2.58 -2.18 9.51
C ASN A 109 2.13 -1.11 10.52
N VAL A 110 1.62 -1.52 11.68
CA VAL A 110 1.27 -0.61 12.77
C VAL A 110 2.50 0.17 13.26
N GLN A 111 3.63 -0.50 13.49
CA GLN A 111 4.88 0.15 13.92
C GLN A 111 5.39 1.12 12.85
N SER A 112 5.32 0.74 11.56
CA SER A 112 5.70 1.62 10.45
C SER A 112 4.83 2.87 10.41
N ALA A 113 3.52 2.72 10.60
CA ALA A 113 2.58 3.84 10.61
C ALA A 113 2.87 4.83 11.76
N PHE A 114 3.22 4.34 12.94
CA PHE A 114 3.67 5.19 14.06
C PHE A 114 4.97 5.92 13.74
N LYS A 115 5.95 5.23 13.14
CA LYS A 115 7.20 5.83 12.70
C LYS A 115 6.97 6.95 11.69
N ASP A 116 6.07 6.75 10.71
CA ASP A 116 5.76 7.75 9.70
C ASP A 116 5.16 9.02 10.32
N VAL A 117 4.23 8.85 11.26
CA VAL A 117 3.63 9.98 12.00
C VAL A 117 4.68 10.71 12.85
N ALA A 118 5.54 9.98 13.54
CA ALA A 118 6.61 10.59 14.33
C ALA A 118 7.61 11.37 13.46
N ASN A 119 7.99 10.81 12.31
CA ASN A 119 8.86 11.48 11.34
C ASN A 119 8.19 12.73 10.73
N ALA A 120 6.89 12.66 10.41
CA ALA A 120 6.16 13.81 9.89
C ALA A 120 6.08 14.95 10.92
N LEU A 121 5.86 14.63 12.19
CA LEU A 121 5.84 15.62 13.27
C LEU A 121 7.22 16.23 13.50
N ALA A 122 8.30 15.42 13.48
CA ALA A 122 9.66 15.91 13.59
C ALA A 122 10.05 16.83 12.43
N ARG A 123 9.66 16.47 11.20
CA ARG A 123 9.85 17.33 10.02
C ARG A 123 9.13 18.66 10.14
N ARG A 124 7.92 18.68 10.69
CA ARG A 124 7.16 19.92 10.85
C ARG A 124 7.88 20.95 11.72
N THR A 125 8.58 20.51 12.78
CA THR A 125 9.31 21.43 13.68
C THR A 125 10.54 22.06 13.02
N THR A 126 11.15 21.40 12.04
CA THR A 126 12.36 21.90 11.35
C THR A 126 12.05 22.58 10.00
N LEU A 127 10.81 22.46 9.51
CA LEU A 127 10.45 22.93 8.17
C LEU A 127 10.54 24.46 8.06
N GLU A 128 10.12 25.20 9.10
CA GLU A 128 10.19 26.67 9.11
C GLU A 128 11.63 27.18 9.04
N GLU A 129 12.53 26.59 9.83
CA GLU A 129 13.97 26.92 9.81
C GLU A 129 14.60 26.56 8.44
N GLN A 130 14.23 25.41 7.89
CA GLN A 130 14.67 24.98 6.57
C GLN A 130 14.20 25.95 5.46
N LEU A 131 12.96 26.39 5.53
CA LEU A 131 12.40 27.34 4.57
C LEU A 131 13.14 28.70 4.62
N ASP A 132 13.40 29.21 5.82
CA ASP A 132 14.12 30.47 5.98
C ASP A 132 15.59 30.36 5.53
N ALA A 133 16.27 29.26 5.85
CA ALA A 133 17.62 29.02 5.34
C ALA A 133 17.65 28.94 3.80
N GLN A 134 16.69 28.25 3.20
CA GLN A 134 16.61 28.13 1.74
C GLN A 134 16.29 29.47 1.07
N ARG A 135 15.44 30.30 1.66
CA ARG A 135 15.20 31.68 1.16
C ARG A 135 16.46 32.53 1.20
N GLN A 136 17.24 32.46 2.26
CA GLN A 136 18.51 33.16 2.37
C GLN A 136 19.52 32.65 1.33
N TYR A 137 19.55 31.33 1.11
CA TYR A 137 20.41 30.74 0.08
C TYR A 137 20.06 31.23 -1.33
N VAL A 138 18.78 31.22 -1.72
CA VAL A 138 18.32 31.78 -3.00
C VAL A 138 18.71 33.25 -3.14
N LYS A 139 18.58 34.06 -2.07
CA LYS A 139 19.00 35.47 -2.08
C LYS A 139 20.50 35.63 -2.29
N ALA A 140 21.33 34.81 -1.66
CA ALA A 140 22.79 34.80 -1.83
C ALA A 140 23.20 34.41 -3.25
N GLU A 141 22.56 33.39 -3.83
CA GLU A 141 22.80 32.98 -5.22
C GLU A 141 22.37 34.07 -6.21
N GLN A 142 21.27 34.77 -5.96
CA GLN A 142 20.88 35.92 -6.78
C GLN A 142 21.94 37.02 -6.76
N GLN A 143 22.50 37.35 -5.58
CA GLN A 143 23.57 38.32 -5.47
C GLN A 143 24.83 37.86 -6.22
N THR A 144 25.14 36.58 -6.20
CA THR A 144 26.28 35.99 -6.92
C THR A 144 26.11 36.16 -8.43
N VAL A 145 24.91 35.93 -8.96
CA VAL A 145 24.59 36.21 -10.38
C VAL A 145 24.77 37.69 -10.71
N ASP A 146 24.22 38.59 -9.86
CA ASP A 146 24.29 40.03 -10.09
C ASP A 146 25.74 40.55 -10.09
N VAL A 147 26.57 40.07 -9.17
CA VAL A 147 27.98 40.39 -9.08
C VAL A 147 28.75 39.83 -10.29
N GLY A 148 28.49 38.58 -10.66
CA GLY A 148 29.08 37.91 -11.81
C GLY A 148 28.77 38.65 -13.12
N LEU A 149 27.54 39.08 -13.30
CA LEU A 149 27.09 39.85 -14.48
C LEU A 149 27.79 41.21 -14.58
N ARG A 150 27.86 41.97 -13.44
CA ARG A 150 28.58 43.27 -13.40
C ARG A 150 30.07 43.11 -13.71
N ARG A 151 30.73 42.07 -13.20
CA ARG A 151 32.15 41.78 -13.49
C ARG A 151 32.37 41.45 -14.98
N TYR A 152 31.45 40.67 -15.56
CA TYR A 152 31.49 40.34 -16.99
C TYR A 152 31.30 41.59 -17.85
N GLN A 153 30.32 42.45 -17.54
CA GLN A 153 30.08 43.72 -18.24
C GLN A 153 31.24 44.70 -18.13
N ALA A 154 31.95 44.67 -17.01
CA ALA A 154 33.16 45.49 -16.82
C ALA A 154 34.43 44.88 -17.52
N GLY A 155 34.27 43.73 -18.20
CA GLY A 155 35.40 43.07 -18.90
C GLY A 155 36.39 42.36 -17.98
N VAL A 156 36.08 42.19 -16.69
CA VAL A 156 36.99 41.62 -15.67
C VAL A 156 36.61 40.19 -15.31
N GLY A 157 35.48 39.67 -15.82
CA GLY A 157 34.97 38.35 -15.50
C GLY A 157 34.70 37.50 -16.72
N ASP A 158 34.72 36.16 -16.54
CA ASP A 158 34.41 35.19 -17.59
C ASP A 158 32.87 34.92 -17.60
N TYR A 159 32.31 34.77 -18.79
CA TYR A 159 30.88 34.47 -19.00
C TYR A 159 30.51 33.09 -18.44
N LEU A 160 31.43 32.10 -18.41
CA LEU A 160 31.22 30.80 -17.82
C LEU A 160 30.86 30.89 -16.32
N THR A 161 31.49 31.84 -15.61
CA THR A 161 31.18 32.11 -14.21
C THR A 161 29.72 32.58 -14.04
N VAL A 162 29.22 33.43 -14.94
CA VAL A 162 27.83 33.91 -14.93
C VAL A 162 26.86 32.75 -15.19
N LEU A 163 27.14 31.89 -16.19
CA LEU A 163 26.29 30.73 -16.49
C LEU A 163 26.26 29.73 -15.33
N THR A 164 27.38 29.51 -14.66
CA THR A 164 27.45 28.63 -13.50
C THR A 164 26.61 29.17 -12.34
N ALA A 165 26.73 30.47 -12.05
CA ALA A 165 25.92 31.13 -11.02
C ALA A 165 24.41 31.07 -11.35
N GLN A 166 24.03 31.26 -12.61
CA GLN A 166 22.63 31.12 -13.03
C GLN A 166 22.09 29.70 -12.85
N ARG A 167 22.90 28.67 -13.13
CA ARG A 167 22.51 27.27 -12.87
C ARG A 167 22.31 26.99 -11.38
N SER A 168 23.22 27.49 -10.53
CA SER A 168 23.10 27.38 -9.08
C SER A 168 21.84 28.06 -8.56
N LEU A 169 21.56 29.28 -9.02
CA LEU A 169 20.34 30.02 -8.69
C LEU A 169 19.07 29.23 -9.09
N TRP A 170 19.05 28.70 -10.31
CA TRP A 170 17.93 27.89 -10.78
C TRP A 170 17.70 26.65 -9.90
N SER A 171 18.76 25.93 -9.55
CA SER A 171 18.70 24.77 -8.65
C SER A 171 18.17 25.16 -7.27
N ALA A 172 18.67 26.28 -6.70
CA ALA A 172 18.21 26.79 -5.42
C ALA A 172 16.72 27.18 -5.41
N GLN A 173 16.24 27.77 -6.50
CA GLN A 173 14.82 28.13 -6.68
C GLN A 173 13.93 26.88 -6.83
N GLN A 174 14.39 25.85 -7.51
CA GLN A 174 13.66 24.58 -7.60
C GLN A 174 13.51 23.91 -6.21
N GLU A 175 14.60 23.88 -5.43
CA GLU A 175 14.56 23.32 -4.07
C GLU A 175 13.60 24.12 -3.16
N LEU A 176 13.61 25.45 -3.24
CA LEU A 176 12.66 26.29 -2.50
C LEU A 176 11.21 25.98 -2.89
N SER A 177 10.93 25.81 -4.18
CA SER A 177 9.60 25.46 -4.68
C SER A 177 9.14 24.10 -4.18
N LEU A 178 10.02 23.08 -4.15
CA LEU A 178 9.72 21.76 -3.63
C LEU A 178 9.42 21.76 -2.13
N ILE A 179 10.14 22.56 -1.35
CA ILE A 179 9.87 22.73 0.08
C ILE A 179 8.50 23.39 0.28
N HIS A 180 8.18 24.44 -0.50
CA HIS A 180 6.88 25.12 -0.42
C HIS A 180 5.70 24.23 -0.80
N ILE A 181 5.84 23.37 -1.83
CA ILE A 181 4.80 22.39 -2.22
C ILE A 181 4.62 21.31 -1.15
N SER A 182 5.68 20.94 -0.44
CA SER A 182 5.61 19.97 0.65
C SER A 182 5.07 20.55 1.96
N GLU A 183 4.92 21.87 2.05
CA GLU A 183 4.27 22.54 3.17
C GLU A 183 2.76 22.23 3.12
N PRO A 184 2.19 21.55 4.13
CA PRO A 184 0.74 21.33 4.14
C PRO A 184 0.09 22.72 4.21
N THR A 185 -0.65 23.07 3.13
CA THR A 185 -1.44 24.29 3.05
C THR A 185 -2.17 24.51 4.36
N ARG A 186 -1.83 25.59 5.07
CA ARG A 186 -2.57 26.03 6.24
C ARG A 186 -4.04 26.22 5.85
N PRO A 187 -4.99 25.59 6.59
CA PRO A 187 -6.38 25.98 6.44
C PRO A 187 -6.61 27.42 6.87
#